data_befbb1c8f3012ea7100e7639c65bdde6
#
_entry.id   befbb1c8f3012ea7100e7639c65bdde6
#
_cell.length_a   1.000
_cell.length_b   1.000
_cell.length_c   1.000
_cell.angle_alpha   90.00
_cell.angle_beta   90.00
_cell.angle_gamma   90.00
#
_symmetry.space_group_name_H-M   'P 1'
#
loop_
_entity.id
_entity.type
_entity.pdbx_description
1 polymer ?
#
loop_
_entity_poly.entity_id
_entity_poly.type
_entity_poly.pdbx_seq_one_letter_code
_entity_poly.pdbx_strand_id
1 'polypeptide(L)'
;MAIHPVVLCLQDTTELDFNGQGISGLGPLSYEAQRGMYLHPTYAVTPAREPLGVLDAWMWAREFKDADGHRGGAPESLRWKEGYEHVAELAAELPDTRLVLCGRSRSRHPGGRRGTDRLVPGALGN
;
A
#
# COMPACT_ATOMS: atom_id res chain seq x y z
N MET A 1 -17.71 -6.54 -8.76
CA MET A 1 -16.52 -6.32 -9.62
C MET A 1 -16.65 -6.98 -10.99
N ALA A 2 -17.22 -8.18 -11.07
CA ALA A 2 -17.36 -8.91 -12.36
C ALA A 2 -18.20 -8.19 -13.43
N ILE A 3 -19.03 -7.21 -13.06
CA ILE A 3 -19.82 -6.40 -13.99
C ILE A 3 -19.08 -5.20 -14.56
N HIS A 4 -17.87 -4.93 -14.08
CA HIS A 4 -17.04 -3.81 -14.53
C HIS A 4 -15.94 -4.32 -15.47
N PRO A 5 -15.83 -3.77 -16.70
CA PRO A 5 -14.79 -4.22 -17.63
C PRO A 5 -13.37 -3.83 -17.20
N VAL A 6 -13.25 -2.74 -16.45
CA VAL A 6 -11.96 -2.26 -15.92
C VAL A 6 -12.13 -1.85 -14.46
N VAL A 7 -11.23 -2.31 -13.60
CA VAL A 7 -11.16 -1.93 -12.19
C VAL A 7 -9.74 -1.48 -11.87
N LEU A 8 -9.63 -0.31 -11.26
CA LEU A 8 -8.36 0.22 -10.76
C LEU A 8 -8.13 -0.29 -9.34
N CYS A 9 -6.98 -0.88 -9.10
CA CYS A 9 -6.58 -1.38 -7.79
C CYS A 9 -5.48 -0.46 -7.24
N LEU A 10 -5.87 0.39 -6.30
CA LEU A 10 -4.99 1.41 -5.73
C LEU A 10 -4.30 0.86 -4.49
N GLN A 11 -2.97 0.90 -4.47
CA GLN A 11 -2.18 0.62 -3.29
C GLN A 11 -1.55 1.89 -2.75
N ASP A 12 -1.60 2.08 -1.45
CA ASP A 12 -0.87 3.14 -0.76
C ASP A 12 -0.64 2.74 0.69
N THR A 13 0.39 3.31 1.30
CA THR A 13 0.68 3.12 2.72
C THR A 13 0.33 4.38 3.46
N THR A 14 -0.45 4.26 4.52
CA THR A 14 -0.81 5.37 5.40
C THR A 14 -0.35 5.11 6.82
N GLU A 15 -0.10 6.17 7.55
CA GLU A 15 0.24 6.13 8.96
C GLU A 15 -1.01 6.35 9.81
N LEU A 16 -1.17 5.52 10.84
CA LEU A 16 -2.20 5.69 11.87
C LEU A 16 -1.50 6.17 13.14
N ASP A 17 -1.66 7.43 13.46
CA ASP A 17 -1.04 8.07 14.63
C ASP A 17 -1.90 7.85 15.86
N PHE A 18 -1.35 7.15 16.85
CA PHE A 18 -1.99 6.88 18.13
C PHE A 18 -1.27 7.59 19.29
N ASN A 19 -0.54 8.66 19.03
CA ASN A 19 0.11 9.45 20.08
C ASN A 19 -0.92 9.94 21.10
N GLY A 20 -0.53 9.89 22.39
CA GLY A 20 -1.41 10.24 23.48
C GLY A 20 -2.42 9.15 23.85
N GLN A 21 -2.48 8.05 23.14
CA GLN A 21 -3.26 6.87 23.49
C GLN A 21 -2.41 5.89 24.27
N GLY A 22 -2.95 5.35 25.36
CA GLY A 22 -2.25 4.34 26.19
C GLY A 22 -2.25 2.95 25.58
N ILE A 23 -1.97 2.82 24.27
CA ILE A 23 -2.02 1.58 23.53
C ILE A 23 -0.64 0.93 23.49
N SER A 24 -0.57 -0.37 23.81
CA SER A 24 0.66 -1.17 23.70
C SER A 24 0.81 -1.76 22.29
N GLY A 25 2.05 -2.12 21.94
CA GLY A 25 2.36 -2.77 20.66
C GLY A 25 2.51 -1.80 19.48
N LEU A 26 2.51 -0.49 19.73
CA LEU A 26 2.73 0.51 18.70
C LEU A 26 4.23 0.66 18.39
N GLY A 27 4.55 1.09 17.18
CA GLY A 27 5.89 1.36 16.71
C GLY A 27 6.10 2.80 16.26
N PRO A 28 7.35 3.17 15.92
CA PRO A 28 7.67 4.51 15.43
C PRO A 28 7.08 4.72 14.02
N LEU A 29 6.62 5.94 13.77
CA LEU A 29 6.17 6.41 12.46
C LEU A 29 7.33 7.11 11.71
N SER A 30 7.02 7.85 10.65
CA SER A 30 8.02 8.63 9.91
C SER A 30 8.76 9.61 10.81
N TYR A 31 8.05 10.20 11.77
CA TYR A 31 8.67 10.90 12.89
C TYR A 31 8.89 9.92 14.05
N GLU A 32 10.13 9.69 14.42
CA GLU A 32 10.49 8.69 15.45
C GLU A 32 9.83 8.93 16.82
N ALA A 33 9.46 10.17 17.12
CA ALA A 33 8.76 10.52 18.36
C ALA A 33 7.27 10.11 18.34
N GLN A 34 6.69 9.91 17.19
CA GLN A 34 5.29 9.48 17.03
C GLN A 34 5.18 7.97 17.15
N ARG A 35 4.07 7.52 17.71
CA ARG A 35 3.76 6.09 17.88
C ARG A 35 2.47 5.76 17.18
N GLY A 36 2.49 4.68 16.42
CA GLY A 36 1.33 4.24 15.67
C GLY A 36 1.57 2.97 14.91
N MET A 37 0.79 2.78 13.87
CA MET A 37 0.85 1.64 12.97
C MET A 37 0.80 2.12 11.52
N TYR A 38 1.24 1.25 10.63
CA TYR A 38 1.08 1.44 9.20
C TYR A 38 -0.09 0.61 8.69
N LEU A 39 -0.83 1.17 7.77
CA LEU A 39 -1.88 0.49 7.02
C LEU A 39 -1.56 0.56 5.54
N HIS A 40 -1.55 -0.61 4.88
CA HIS A 40 -1.33 -0.73 3.45
C HIS A 40 -2.54 -1.41 2.82
N PRO A 41 -3.56 -0.66 2.38
CA PRO A 41 -4.71 -1.22 1.68
C PRO A 41 -4.48 -1.33 0.18
N THR A 42 -5.17 -2.29 -0.43
CA THR A 42 -5.44 -2.31 -1.87
C THR A 42 -6.92 -2.01 -2.07
N TYR A 43 -7.22 -0.90 -2.69
CA TYR A 43 -8.57 -0.38 -2.83
C TYR A 43 -9.04 -0.42 -4.27
N ALA A 44 -10.24 -0.96 -4.50
CA ALA A 44 -10.80 -1.08 -5.84
C ALA A 44 -11.74 0.09 -6.16
N VAL A 45 -11.52 0.71 -7.30
CA VAL A 45 -12.37 1.78 -7.84
C VAL A 45 -12.60 1.58 -9.33
N THR A 46 -13.69 2.12 -9.85
CA THR A 46 -13.91 2.18 -11.29
C THR A 46 -13.10 3.33 -11.90
N PRO A 47 -12.88 3.34 -13.24
CA PRO A 47 -12.28 4.50 -13.90
C PRO A 47 -13.06 5.81 -13.70
N ALA A 48 -14.36 5.72 -13.43
CA ALA A 48 -15.22 6.85 -13.09
C ALA A 48 -15.12 7.26 -11.60
N ARG A 49 -14.18 6.67 -10.85
CA ARG A 49 -13.92 6.91 -9.43
C ARG A 49 -15.02 6.45 -8.47
N GLU A 50 -15.84 5.51 -8.89
CA GLU A 50 -16.80 4.87 -8.00
C GLU A 50 -16.08 3.87 -7.08
N PRO A 51 -16.22 3.98 -5.76
CA PRO A 51 -15.57 3.05 -4.83
C PRO A 51 -16.25 1.69 -4.88
N LEU A 52 -15.45 0.63 -4.99
CA LEU A 52 -15.93 -0.75 -4.98
C LEU A 52 -15.62 -1.45 -3.65
N GLY A 53 -14.56 -1.03 -2.97
CA GLY A 53 -14.20 -1.55 -1.67
C GLY A 53 -12.72 -1.92 -1.54
N VAL A 54 -12.37 -2.40 -0.36
CA VAL A 54 -11.01 -2.84 -0.02
C VAL A 54 -10.87 -4.31 -0.41
N LEU A 55 -9.90 -4.61 -1.27
CA LEU A 55 -9.58 -5.98 -1.68
C LEU A 55 -8.69 -6.68 -0.66
N ASP A 56 -7.78 -5.92 -0.07
CA ASP A 56 -6.80 -6.41 0.87
C ASP A 56 -6.25 -5.28 1.73
N ALA A 57 -5.81 -5.60 2.94
CA ALA A 57 -5.20 -4.62 3.83
C ALA A 57 -4.24 -5.31 4.78
N TRP A 58 -3.04 -4.74 4.91
CA TRP A 58 -2.08 -5.12 5.94
C TRP A 58 -1.93 -3.99 6.93
N MET A 59 -1.83 -4.35 8.20
CA MET A 59 -1.56 -3.43 9.27
C MET A 59 -0.38 -3.95 10.08
N TRP A 60 0.60 -3.11 10.36
CA TRP A 60 1.77 -3.48 11.17
C TRP A 60 2.30 -2.32 11.97
N ALA A 61 2.94 -2.64 13.10
CA ALA A 61 3.75 -1.72 13.84
C ALA A 61 5.20 -1.89 13.42
N ARG A 62 5.87 -0.79 13.11
CA ARG A 62 7.28 -0.79 12.76
C ARG A 62 8.12 -1.09 14.00
N GLU A 63 9.14 -1.92 13.87
CA GLU A 63 10.09 -2.17 14.94
C GLU A 63 10.99 -0.96 15.19
N PHE A 64 11.47 -0.82 16.42
CA PHE A 64 12.46 0.21 16.77
C PHE A 64 13.81 -0.13 16.15
N LYS A 65 14.57 0.90 15.80
CA LYS A 65 15.96 0.74 15.36
C LYS A 65 16.82 0.22 16.52
N ASP A 66 17.77 -0.66 16.17
CA ASP A 66 18.79 -1.10 17.11
C ASP A 66 19.90 -0.04 17.31
N ALA A 67 20.95 -0.37 18.06
CA ALA A 67 22.07 0.54 18.35
C ALA A 67 22.84 0.97 17.09
N ASP A 68 22.81 0.15 16.03
CA ASP A 68 23.46 0.42 14.75
C ASP A 68 22.56 1.16 13.75
N GLY A 69 21.36 1.51 14.17
CA GLY A 69 20.37 2.19 13.33
C GLY A 69 19.62 1.26 12.38
N HIS A 70 19.74 -0.05 12.54
CA HIS A 70 19.00 -1.03 11.76
C HIS A 70 17.64 -1.31 12.37
N ARG A 71 16.68 -1.54 11.50
CA ARG A 71 15.31 -1.87 11.88
C ARG A 71 15.01 -3.32 11.51
N GLY A 72 14.54 -4.09 12.48
CA GLY A 72 14.10 -5.47 12.25
C GLY A 72 12.74 -5.55 11.55
N GLY A 73 12.24 -6.78 11.41
CA GLY A 73 10.98 -7.08 10.77
C GLY A 73 11.06 -7.25 9.25
N ALA A 74 9.92 -7.53 8.63
CA ALA A 74 9.84 -7.66 7.19
C ALA A 74 10.03 -6.31 6.49
N PRO A 75 10.73 -6.27 5.33
CA PRO A 75 10.82 -5.05 4.54
C PRO A 75 9.44 -4.52 4.17
N GLU A 76 9.23 -3.22 4.31
CA GLU A 76 7.93 -2.60 4.00
C GLU A 76 7.58 -2.71 2.51
N SER A 77 8.58 -2.76 1.65
CA SER A 77 8.41 -3.03 0.22
C SER A 77 7.75 -4.38 -0.07
N LEU A 78 7.85 -5.34 0.84
CA LEU A 78 7.20 -6.64 0.71
C LEU A 78 5.66 -6.48 0.63
N ARG A 79 5.07 -5.50 1.31
CA ARG A 79 3.63 -5.24 1.26
C ARG A 79 3.15 -4.89 -0.14
N TRP A 80 3.96 -4.16 -0.88
CA TRP A 80 3.66 -3.82 -2.27
C TRP A 80 3.69 -5.06 -3.16
N LYS A 81 4.65 -5.93 -2.95
CA LYS A 81 4.76 -7.20 -3.67
C LYS A 81 3.58 -8.13 -3.36
N GLU A 82 3.25 -8.29 -2.07
CA GLU A 82 2.11 -9.10 -1.64
C GLU A 82 0.79 -8.57 -2.22
N GLY A 83 0.58 -7.26 -2.22
CA GLY A 83 -0.59 -6.65 -2.83
C GLY A 83 -0.67 -6.90 -4.33
N TYR A 84 0.44 -6.83 -5.04
CA TYR A 84 0.52 -7.18 -6.45
C TYR A 84 0.14 -8.65 -6.70
N GLU A 85 0.68 -9.57 -5.91
CA GLU A 85 0.40 -10.99 -6.02
C GLU A 85 -1.08 -11.31 -5.79
N HIS A 86 -1.72 -10.68 -4.79
CA HIS A 86 -3.15 -10.84 -4.52
C HIS A 86 -4.02 -10.31 -5.66
N VAL A 87 -3.67 -9.17 -6.24
CA VAL A 87 -4.38 -8.64 -7.41
C VAL A 87 -4.22 -9.57 -8.62
N ALA A 88 -3.04 -10.15 -8.81
CA ALA A 88 -2.80 -11.12 -9.88
C ALA A 88 -3.64 -12.39 -9.71
N GLU A 89 -3.76 -12.91 -8.49
CA GLU A 89 -4.62 -14.05 -8.17
C GLU A 89 -6.08 -13.72 -8.45
N LEU A 90 -6.55 -12.55 -8.05
CA LEU A 90 -7.91 -12.10 -8.29
C LEU A 90 -8.18 -11.91 -9.79
N ALA A 91 -7.21 -11.42 -10.55
CA ALA A 91 -7.35 -11.27 -12.01
C ALA A 91 -7.57 -12.60 -12.71
N ALA A 92 -6.95 -13.68 -12.23
CA ALA A 92 -7.15 -15.02 -12.76
C ALA A 92 -8.59 -15.54 -12.52
N GLU A 93 -9.23 -15.10 -11.45
CA GLU A 93 -10.62 -15.44 -11.12
C GLU A 93 -11.66 -14.59 -11.86
N LEU A 94 -11.26 -13.46 -12.43
CA LEU A 94 -12.13 -12.50 -13.11
C LEU A 94 -11.68 -12.26 -14.55
N PRO A 95 -11.82 -13.26 -15.45
CA PRO A 95 -11.29 -13.18 -16.82
C PRO A 95 -11.93 -12.07 -17.66
N ASP A 96 -13.15 -11.65 -17.33
CA ASP A 96 -13.89 -10.61 -18.06
C ASP A 96 -13.62 -9.19 -17.53
N THR A 97 -12.85 -9.07 -16.45
CA THR A 97 -12.50 -7.81 -15.83
C THR A 97 -10.99 -7.60 -15.91
N ARG A 98 -10.58 -6.48 -16.47
CA ARG A 98 -9.19 -6.06 -16.47
C ARG A 98 -8.88 -5.32 -15.17
N LEU A 99 -7.97 -5.86 -14.39
CA LEU A 99 -7.47 -5.22 -13.17
C LEU A 99 -6.20 -4.42 -13.50
N VAL A 100 -6.18 -3.16 -13.10
CA VAL A 100 -5.03 -2.27 -13.28
C VAL A 100 -4.50 -1.89 -11.92
N LEU A 101 -3.28 -2.32 -11.61
CA LEU A 101 -2.64 -1.99 -10.36
C LEU A 101 -2.04 -0.59 -10.43
N CYS A 102 -2.45 0.26 -9.51
CA CYS A 102 -1.95 1.62 -9.36
C CYS A 102 -1.27 1.75 -8.00
N GLY A 103 -0.01 2.14 -8.00
CA GLY A 103 0.76 2.35 -6.79
C GLY A 103 1.44 3.71 -6.79
N ARG A 104 1.56 4.30 -5.61
CA ARG A 104 2.34 5.51 -5.43
C ARG A 104 3.78 5.12 -5.12
N SER A 105 4.66 5.24 -6.09
CA SER A 105 6.08 5.07 -5.87
C SER A 105 6.64 6.34 -5.21
N ARG A 106 7.00 6.25 -3.94
CA ARG A 106 7.86 7.25 -3.31
C ARG A 106 9.30 6.95 -3.70
N SER A 107 9.71 7.32 -4.90
CA SER A 107 11.12 7.38 -5.21
C SER A 107 11.74 8.52 -4.42
N ARG A 108 12.51 8.18 -3.38
CA ARG A 108 13.39 9.15 -2.74
C ARG A 108 14.54 9.43 -3.71
N HIS A 109 14.37 10.40 -4.58
CA HIS A 109 15.52 11.00 -5.24
C HIS A 109 16.20 11.96 -4.25
N PRO A 110 17.49 11.81 -4.01
CA PRO A 110 18.27 12.83 -3.31
C PRO A 110 18.41 14.03 -4.25
N GLY A 111 17.53 15.02 -4.08
CA GLY A 111 17.55 16.21 -4.92
C GLY A 111 16.17 16.80 -5.17
N GLY A 112 15.43 17.10 -4.15
CA GLY A 112 14.49 18.21 -3.97
C GLY A 112 13.54 18.61 -5.11
N ARG A 113 13.09 17.70 -5.97
CA ARG A 113 11.93 17.96 -6.83
C ARG A 113 10.82 17.02 -6.44
N ARG A 114 9.64 17.59 -6.14
CA ARG A 114 8.40 16.83 -5.95
C ARG A 114 8.23 15.92 -7.15
N GLY A 115 8.39 14.62 -6.91
CA GLY A 115 8.20 13.63 -7.96
C GLY A 115 6.77 13.73 -8.48
N THR A 116 6.64 13.88 -9.76
CA THR A 116 5.38 13.66 -10.45
C THR A 116 4.88 12.26 -10.12
N ASP A 117 3.65 12.16 -9.67
CA ASP A 117 2.95 10.89 -9.44
C ASP A 117 3.03 10.05 -10.73
N ARG A 118 3.99 9.15 -10.77
CA ARG A 118 4.07 8.20 -11.86
C ARG A 118 3.14 7.04 -11.51
N LEU A 119 1.95 7.09 -12.05
CA LEU A 119 1.12 5.91 -12.17
C LEU A 119 1.89 4.92 -13.04
N VAL A 120 2.31 3.81 -12.45
CA VAL A 120 2.85 2.68 -13.22
C VAL A 120 1.66 1.76 -13.51
N PRO A 121 1.08 1.81 -14.70
CA PRO A 121 0.04 0.88 -15.07
C PRO A 121 0.67 -0.48 -15.32
N GLY A 122 0.69 -1.31 -14.29
CA GLY A 122 0.87 -2.74 -14.49
C GLY A 122 -0.45 -3.31 -15.00
N ALA A 123 -0.60 -3.47 -16.29
CA ALA A 123 -1.73 -4.21 -16.82
C ALA A 123 -1.50 -5.69 -16.58
N LEU A 124 -2.19 -6.26 -15.60
CA LEU A 124 -2.32 -7.70 -15.42
C LEU A 124 -3.43 -8.16 -16.36
N GLY A 125 -3.10 -8.37 -17.62
CA GLY A 125 -4.00 -8.93 -18.60
C GLY A 125 -3.49 -10.26 -19.09
N ASN A 126 -4.41 -11.17 -19.38
CA ASN A 126 -4.14 -12.39 -20.11
C ASN A 126 -3.43 -12.10 -21.42
#